data_9a9f2b443a16bbf6bb150cd14aa1c956
#
_entry.id   9a9f2b443a16bbf6bb150cd14aa1c956
#
_cell.length_a   1.000
_cell.length_b   1.000
_cell.length_c   1.000
_cell.angle_alpha   90.00
_cell.angle_beta   90.00
_cell.angle_gamma   90.00
#
_symmetry.space_group_name_H-M   'P 1'
#
loop_
_entity.id
_entity.type
_entity.pdbx_description
1 polymer ?
#
loop_
_entity_poly.entity_id
_entity_poly.type
_entity_poly.pdbx_seq_one_letter_code
_entity_poly.pdbx_strand_id
1 'polypeptide(L)'
;MAQGVLPYKYEGERNDAGMTALAGLPIYLDLASVLGVADCIGAHVHVRKSDQGWTDEQAILSLMLLNLAGGDCVDDIKILEKDEGFCRVLGRVETKRQTRQQRRAMERWWRKEHHRCVPSPSALFRYLKAFHDPEEERTREPGRAFIPAPNEHLQGLRKANRDFVGCIQKRHPEQEATLDNDATLVETQKKEALFSYEGYKAYQPFNIW
;
A
#
# COMPACT_ATOMS: atom_id res chain seq x y z
N MET A 1 -23.85 18.21 4.94
CA MET A 1 -22.42 17.83 5.00
C MET A 1 -22.34 16.36 5.37
N ALA A 2 -21.69 15.54 4.56
CA ALA A 2 -21.39 14.16 4.91
C ALA A 2 -20.16 14.13 5.81
N GLN A 3 -20.18 13.32 6.86
CA GLN A 3 -19.05 13.10 7.75
C GLN A 3 -18.66 11.64 7.68
N GLY A 4 -17.40 11.37 7.33
CA GLY A 4 -16.84 10.03 7.33
C GLY A 4 -16.50 9.54 8.75
N VAL A 5 -15.98 8.32 8.82
CA VAL A 5 -15.54 7.67 10.07
C VAL A 5 -14.27 8.31 10.63
N LEU A 6 -13.46 8.89 9.77
CA LEU A 6 -12.19 9.55 10.12
C LEU A 6 -12.41 11.03 10.51
N PRO A 7 -11.42 11.69 11.16
CA PRO A 7 -11.57 13.01 11.76
C PRO A 7 -11.49 14.16 10.73
N TYR A 8 -12.16 14.04 9.60
CA TYR A 8 -12.33 15.09 8.61
C TYR A 8 -13.77 15.11 8.09
N LYS A 9 -14.17 16.21 7.49
CA LYS A 9 -15.49 16.43 6.91
C LYS A 9 -15.36 16.62 5.41
N TYR A 10 -16.35 16.12 4.68
CA TYR A 10 -16.52 16.41 3.27
C TYR A 10 -17.33 17.70 3.12
N GLU A 11 -16.69 18.79 2.78
CA GLU A 11 -17.32 20.09 2.57
C GLU A 11 -17.07 20.54 1.13
N GLY A 12 -18.11 20.99 0.45
CA GLY A 12 -17.97 21.68 -0.82
C GLY A 12 -17.50 23.10 -0.56
N GLU A 13 -16.26 23.42 -0.92
CA GLU A 13 -15.71 24.75 -0.74
C GLU A 13 -15.50 25.45 -2.08
N ARG A 14 -15.62 26.78 -2.07
CA ARG A 14 -15.47 27.60 -3.27
C ARG A 14 -14.09 28.26 -3.42
N ASN A 15 -13.20 28.02 -2.45
CA ASN A 15 -11.87 28.62 -2.42
C ASN A 15 -10.80 27.58 -2.77
N ASP A 16 -9.84 27.95 -3.63
CA ASP A 16 -8.76 27.10 -4.13
C ASP A 16 -7.69 26.74 -3.09
N ALA A 17 -7.74 27.33 -1.90
CA ALA A 17 -6.76 27.07 -0.85
C ALA A 17 -6.98 25.71 -0.18
N GLY A 18 -6.07 24.79 -0.37
CA GLY A 18 -6.06 23.46 0.26
C GLY A 18 -6.89 22.41 -0.46
N MET A 19 -7.21 22.63 -1.74
CA MET A 19 -7.84 21.62 -2.58
C MET A 19 -6.89 20.45 -2.86
N THR A 20 -7.47 19.29 -3.14
CA THR A 20 -6.76 18.09 -3.54
C THR A 20 -7.29 17.59 -4.88
N ALA A 21 -6.39 17.24 -5.80
CA ALA A 21 -6.74 16.51 -7.01
C ALA A 21 -7.12 15.04 -6.70
N LEU A 22 -6.79 14.56 -5.49
CA LEU A 22 -6.99 13.20 -5.03
C LEU A 22 -8.22 13.07 -4.11
N ALA A 23 -9.27 13.86 -4.33
CA ALA A 23 -10.45 13.94 -3.48
C ALA A 23 -11.21 12.61 -3.30
N GLY A 24 -11.03 11.65 -4.19
CA GLY A 24 -11.56 10.28 -4.05
C GLY A 24 -10.85 9.42 -3.00
N LEU A 25 -9.55 9.64 -2.76
CA LEU A 25 -8.76 8.80 -1.85
C LEU A 25 -9.22 8.85 -0.38
N PRO A 26 -9.68 9.96 0.18
CA PRO A 26 -10.25 10.00 1.53
C PRO A 26 -11.38 9.00 1.75
N ILE A 27 -12.18 8.69 0.73
CA ILE A 27 -13.26 7.67 0.81
C ILE A 27 -12.66 6.28 1.03
N TYR A 28 -11.57 5.97 0.33
CA TYR A 28 -10.85 4.70 0.53
C TYR A 28 -10.14 4.63 1.89
N LEU A 29 -9.68 5.76 2.44
CA LEU A 29 -9.14 5.82 3.81
C LEU A 29 -10.22 5.53 4.85
N ASP A 30 -11.43 6.08 4.68
CA ASP A 30 -12.57 5.75 5.52
C ASP A 30 -12.91 4.26 5.43
N LEU A 31 -13.00 3.71 4.22
CA LEU A 31 -13.25 2.30 3.97
C LEU A 31 -12.19 1.41 4.62
N ALA A 32 -10.91 1.70 4.40
CA ALA A 32 -9.80 0.97 5.00
C ALA A 32 -9.85 1.00 6.54
N SER A 33 -10.25 2.14 7.12
CA SER A 33 -10.44 2.26 8.58
C SER A 33 -11.61 1.42 9.09
N VAL A 34 -12.74 1.40 8.39
CA VAL A 34 -13.94 0.60 8.76
C VAL A 34 -13.66 -0.90 8.64
N LEU A 35 -12.91 -1.30 7.62
CA LEU A 35 -12.57 -2.69 7.36
C LEU A 35 -11.39 -3.18 8.22
N GLY A 36 -10.70 -2.30 8.97
CA GLY A 36 -9.59 -2.69 9.83
C GLY A 36 -8.33 -3.09 9.06
N VAL A 37 -8.09 -2.52 7.87
CA VAL A 37 -6.94 -2.87 7.02
C VAL A 37 -5.61 -2.76 7.77
N ALA A 38 -5.41 -1.67 8.54
CA ALA A 38 -4.18 -1.49 9.30
C ALA A 38 -4.03 -2.54 10.41
N ASP A 39 -5.12 -2.97 11.03
CA ASP A 39 -5.08 -4.00 12.08
C ASP A 39 -4.73 -5.37 11.47
N CYS A 40 -5.28 -5.69 10.28
CA CYS A 40 -4.91 -6.90 9.53
C CYS A 40 -3.43 -6.90 9.14
N ILE A 41 -2.89 -5.76 8.69
CA ILE A 41 -1.47 -5.63 8.36
C ILE A 41 -0.63 -5.80 9.62
N GLY A 42 -0.90 -5.03 10.68
CA GLY A 42 -0.14 -5.04 11.93
C GLY A 42 -0.13 -6.39 12.64
N ALA A 43 -1.18 -7.22 12.45
CA ALA A 43 -1.24 -8.56 13.02
C ALA A 43 -0.30 -9.57 12.34
N HIS A 44 0.07 -9.36 11.08
CA HIS A 44 0.72 -10.40 10.27
C HIS A 44 1.99 -9.96 9.56
N VAL A 45 2.18 -8.66 9.31
CA VAL A 45 3.34 -8.16 8.57
C VAL A 45 4.32 -7.50 9.54
N HIS A 46 5.53 -8.04 9.61
CA HIS A 46 6.58 -7.61 10.52
C HIS A 46 7.92 -7.51 9.78
N VAL A 47 7.99 -6.60 8.82
CA VAL A 47 9.23 -6.29 8.10
C VAL A 47 10.11 -5.36 8.93
N ARG A 48 9.48 -4.45 9.65
CA ARG A 48 10.16 -3.45 10.46
C ARG A 48 10.61 -4.03 11.79
N LYS A 49 11.91 -3.84 12.10
CA LYS A 49 12.53 -4.32 13.36
C LYS A 49 12.69 -3.23 14.41
N SER A 50 12.32 -1.99 14.11
CA SER A 50 12.48 -0.86 15.02
C SER A 50 11.32 0.12 14.91
N ASP A 51 11.04 0.86 15.97
CA ASP A 51 9.99 1.88 16.04
C ASP A 51 10.36 3.19 15.31
N GLN A 52 11.54 3.27 14.69
CA GLN A 52 11.98 4.45 13.96
C GLN A 52 11.56 4.40 12.49
N GLY A 53 11.03 5.51 11.99
CA GLY A 53 10.61 5.67 10.59
C GLY A 53 9.18 5.16 10.34
N TRP A 54 8.91 4.80 9.09
CA TRP A 54 7.59 4.37 8.65
C TRP A 54 7.24 2.99 9.20
N THR A 55 5.99 2.80 9.62
CA THR A 55 5.49 1.49 10.04
C THR A 55 5.15 0.61 8.83
N ASP A 56 4.91 -0.69 9.06
CA ASP A 56 4.48 -1.63 8.01
C ASP A 56 3.12 -1.22 7.43
N GLU A 57 2.21 -0.78 8.29
CA GLU A 57 0.88 -0.30 7.89
C GLU A 57 0.97 0.95 7.00
N GLN A 58 1.82 1.91 7.37
CA GLN A 58 2.03 3.13 6.59
C GLN A 58 2.64 2.82 5.22
N ALA A 59 3.63 1.93 5.16
CA ALA A 59 4.27 1.55 3.91
C ALA A 59 3.28 0.86 2.95
N ILE A 60 2.54 -0.14 3.44
CA ILE A 60 1.57 -0.88 2.63
C ILE A 60 0.39 0.02 2.23
N LEU A 61 -0.16 0.80 3.17
CA LEU A 61 -1.26 1.73 2.86
C LEU A 61 -0.84 2.78 1.82
N SER A 62 0.40 3.28 1.90
CA SER A 62 0.92 4.22 0.89
C SER A 62 0.98 3.60 -0.50
N LEU A 63 1.37 2.33 -0.62
CA LEU A 63 1.37 1.60 -1.90
C LEU A 63 -0.05 1.35 -2.42
N MET A 64 -0.99 1.02 -1.53
CA MET A 64 -2.41 0.89 -1.90
C MET A 64 -2.97 2.22 -2.43
N LEU A 65 -2.71 3.32 -1.72
CA LEU A 65 -3.13 4.66 -2.14
C LEU A 65 -2.48 5.09 -3.44
N LEU A 66 -1.23 4.71 -3.68
CA LEU A 66 -0.53 4.96 -4.94
C LEU A 66 -1.24 4.28 -6.11
N ASN A 67 -1.58 3.00 -5.97
CA ASN A 67 -2.32 2.26 -7.00
C ASN A 67 -3.69 2.90 -7.27
N LEU A 68 -4.43 3.27 -6.22
CA LEU A 68 -5.73 3.95 -6.32
C LEU A 68 -5.62 5.35 -6.94
N ALA A 69 -4.48 6.00 -6.83
CA ALA A 69 -4.17 7.27 -7.47
C ALA A 69 -3.74 7.13 -8.95
N GLY A 70 -3.65 5.91 -9.47
CA GLY A 70 -3.21 5.64 -10.85
C GLY A 70 -1.69 5.66 -11.03
N GLY A 71 -0.91 5.40 -9.99
CA GLY A 71 0.54 5.27 -10.12
C GLY A 71 0.95 3.92 -10.70
N ASP A 72 1.85 3.95 -11.68
CA ASP A 72 2.35 2.77 -12.39
C ASP A 72 3.60 2.17 -11.73
N CYS A 73 4.34 2.97 -11.00
CA CYS A 73 5.58 2.54 -10.35
C CYS A 73 5.80 3.21 -8.99
N VAL A 74 6.73 2.67 -8.20
CA VAL A 74 7.03 3.18 -6.85
C VAL A 74 7.49 4.65 -6.86
N ASP A 75 8.14 5.11 -7.93
CA ASP A 75 8.57 6.50 -8.04
C ASP A 75 7.40 7.49 -8.13
N ASP A 76 6.23 7.02 -8.56
CA ASP A 76 4.99 7.82 -8.66
C ASP A 76 4.38 8.15 -7.29
N ILE A 77 4.91 7.59 -6.20
CA ILE A 77 4.50 7.98 -4.83
C ILE A 77 4.59 9.49 -4.60
N LYS A 78 5.36 10.19 -5.43
CA LYS A 78 5.45 11.65 -5.46
C LYS A 78 4.13 12.33 -5.83
N ILE A 79 3.20 11.63 -6.48
CA ILE A 79 1.84 12.12 -6.78
C ILE A 79 1.13 12.43 -5.47
N LEU A 80 1.18 11.51 -4.50
CA LEU A 80 0.58 11.70 -3.17
C LEU A 80 1.29 12.82 -2.39
N GLU A 81 2.63 12.85 -2.45
CA GLU A 81 3.45 13.79 -1.69
C GLU A 81 3.27 15.25 -2.15
N LYS A 82 3.03 15.47 -3.44
CA LYS A 82 2.86 16.81 -4.01
C LYS A 82 1.48 17.42 -3.77
N ASP A 83 0.51 16.62 -3.38
CA ASP A 83 -0.84 17.09 -3.09
C ASP A 83 -0.95 17.50 -1.61
N GLU A 84 -0.77 18.80 -1.34
CA GLU A 84 -0.82 19.34 0.02
C GLU A 84 -2.15 19.09 0.72
N GLY A 85 -3.26 19.16 -0.01
CA GLY A 85 -4.60 18.90 0.51
C GLY A 85 -4.72 17.48 1.03
N PHE A 86 -4.27 16.51 0.22
CA PHE A 86 -4.24 15.10 0.59
C PHE A 86 -3.27 14.81 1.74
N CYS A 87 -2.07 15.41 1.73
CA CYS A 87 -1.11 15.28 2.82
C CYS A 87 -1.70 15.76 4.17
N ARG A 88 -2.49 16.84 4.16
CA ARG A 88 -3.19 17.29 5.38
C ARG A 88 -4.24 16.28 5.86
N VAL A 89 -4.94 15.61 4.94
CA VAL A 89 -5.88 14.54 5.30
C VAL A 89 -5.15 13.36 5.93
N LEU A 90 -4.07 12.86 5.31
CA LEU A 90 -3.25 11.78 5.85
C LEU A 90 -2.71 12.10 7.25
N GLY A 91 -2.16 13.29 7.45
CA GLY A 91 -1.65 13.71 8.75
C GLY A 91 -2.72 13.70 9.84
N ARG A 92 -3.99 14.06 9.52
CA ARG A 92 -5.11 13.97 10.47
C ARG A 92 -5.49 12.53 10.80
N VAL A 93 -5.47 11.63 9.79
CA VAL A 93 -5.76 10.20 9.98
C VAL A 93 -4.73 9.56 10.90
N GLU A 94 -3.44 9.83 10.67
CA GLU A 94 -2.35 9.30 11.49
C GLU A 94 -2.43 9.80 12.95
N THR A 95 -2.72 11.09 13.15
CA THR A 95 -2.83 11.65 14.50
C THR A 95 -4.03 11.14 15.29
N LYS A 96 -5.10 10.67 14.64
CA LYS A 96 -6.28 10.11 15.32
C LYS A 96 -5.95 8.89 16.17
N ARG A 97 -5.08 8.02 15.68
CA ARG A 97 -4.71 6.75 16.33
C ARG A 97 -3.64 6.90 17.41
N GLN A 98 -3.05 8.08 17.55
CA GLN A 98 -1.95 8.33 18.46
C GLN A 98 -2.40 8.84 19.82
N THR A 99 -1.71 8.39 20.87
CA THR A 99 -1.84 8.97 22.22
C THR A 99 -1.34 10.43 22.22
N ARG A 100 -1.77 11.20 23.22
CA ARG A 100 -1.31 12.60 23.39
C ARG A 100 0.23 12.71 23.49
N GLN A 101 0.88 11.71 24.07
CA GLN A 101 2.34 11.67 24.21
C GLN A 101 3.01 11.41 22.84
N GLN A 102 2.50 10.47 22.06
CA GLN A 102 2.98 10.17 20.71
C GLN A 102 2.80 11.36 19.79
N ARG A 103 1.62 12.02 19.81
CA ARG A 103 1.38 13.27 19.06
C ARG A 103 2.40 14.35 19.38
N ARG A 104 2.68 14.60 20.67
CA ARG A 104 3.68 15.59 21.09
C ARG A 104 5.12 15.21 20.70
N ALA A 105 5.46 13.91 20.70
CA ALA A 105 6.75 13.44 20.25
C ALA A 105 6.89 13.64 18.73
N MET A 106 5.86 13.29 17.96
CA MET A 106 5.78 13.51 16.54
C MET A 106 5.85 15.00 16.19
N GLU A 107 5.06 15.88 16.87
CA GLU A 107 5.12 17.32 16.64
C GLU A 107 6.51 17.92 16.91
N ARG A 108 7.25 17.41 17.89
CA ARG A 108 8.64 17.84 18.15
C ARG A 108 9.60 17.37 17.07
N TRP A 109 9.40 16.17 16.55
CA TRP A 109 10.18 15.61 15.45
C TRP A 109 9.82 16.29 14.13
N TRP A 110 8.52 16.54 13.89
CA TRP A 110 7.97 17.26 12.75
C TRP A 110 8.53 18.66 12.58
N ARG A 111 8.86 19.36 13.62
CA ARG A 111 9.41 20.73 13.55
C ARG A 111 10.85 20.80 13.09
N LYS A 112 11.56 19.68 12.99
CA LYS A 112 12.99 19.65 12.68
C LYS A 112 13.34 19.25 11.25
N GLU A 113 12.43 18.60 10.53
CA GLU A 113 12.69 18.10 9.19
C GLU A 113 11.48 18.33 8.26
N HIS A 114 11.70 18.46 6.94
CA HIS A 114 10.64 18.54 5.95
C HIS A 114 9.84 17.22 5.95
N HIS A 115 8.59 17.27 6.44
CA HIS A 115 7.79 16.07 6.68
C HIS A 115 7.14 15.59 5.41
N ARG A 116 7.50 14.39 5.06
CA ARG A 116 6.81 13.63 4.04
C ARG A 116 5.52 13.05 4.63
N CYS A 117 4.43 13.11 3.88
CA CYS A 117 3.17 12.48 4.26
C CYS A 117 3.14 10.98 3.87
N VAL A 118 4.07 10.53 3.02
CA VAL A 118 4.24 9.14 2.59
C VAL A 118 5.73 8.78 2.55
N PRO A 119 6.11 7.50 2.61
CA PRO A 119 7.49 7.05 2.49
C PRO A 119 8.12 7.51 1.15
N SER A 120 9.42 7.78 1.15
CA SER A 120 10.14 8.08 -0.08
C SER A 120 10.22 6.84 -1.00
N PRO A 121 10.39 7.02 -2.33
CA PRO A 121 10.62 5.89 -3.23
C PRO A 121 11.73 4.96 -2.73
N SER A 122 12.87 5.52 -2.30
CA SER A 122 13.99 4.73 -1.77
C SER A 122 13.65 3.98 -0.49
N ALA A 123 12.75 4.51 0.37
CA ALA A 123 12.27 3.82 1.56
C ALA A 123 11.35 2.66 1.17
N LEU A 124 10.45 2.87 0.20
CA LEU A 124 9.56 1.83 -0.32
C LEU A 124 10.33 0.72 -1.05
N PHE A 125 11.32 1.05 -1.88
CA PHE A 125 12.15 0.03 -2.52
C PHE A 125 12.90 -0.83 -1.49
N ARG A 126 13.45 -0.21 -0.44
CA ARG A 126 14.08 -0.97 0.66
C ARG A 126 13.06 -1.84 1.41
N TYR A 127 11.86 -1.36 1.61
CA TYR A 127 10.77 -2.10 2.23
C TYR A 127 10.36 -3.30 1.38
N LEU A 128 10.10 -3.08 0.09
CA LEU A 128 9.70 -4.14 -0.85
C LEU A 128 10.79 -5.21 -1.04
N LYS A 129 12.07 -4.83 -0.89
CA LYS A 129 13.17 -5.80 -0.97
C LYS A 129 13.04 -6.92 0.07
N ALA A 130 12.40 -6.70 1.21
CA ALA A 130 12.21 -7.72 2.23
C ALA A 130 11.29 -8.87 1.77
N PHE A 131 10.44 -8.63 0.79
CA PHE A 131 9.54 -9.64 0.22
C PHE A 131 10.19 -10.50 -0.87
N HIS A 132 11.40 -10.15 -1.28
CA HIS A 132 12.18 -10.88 -2.27
C HIS A 132 13.24 -11.73 -1.59
N ASP A 133 13.35 -13.01 -1.99
CA ASP A 133 14.40 -13.91 -1.54
C ASP A 133 15.39 -14.16 -2.68
N PRO A 134 16.62 -13.58 -2.62
CA PRO A 134 17.60 -13.77 -3.67
C PRO A 134 18.18 -15.19 -3.72
N GLU A 135 18.11 -15.96 -2.65
CA GLU A 135 18.58 -17.37 -2.65
C GLU A 135 17.59 -18.25 -3.42
N GLU A 136 16.29 -18.04 -3.22
CA GLU A 136 15.26 -18.72 -4.02
C GLU A 136 15.41 -18.38 -5.51
N GLU A 137 15.70 -17.12 -5.85
CA GLU A 137 15.90 -16.70 -7.24
C GLU A 137 17.10 -17.42 -7.90
N ARG A 138 18.14 -17.78 -7.14
CA ARG A 138 19.30 -18.54 -7.65
C ARG A 138 18.97 -19.99 -8.01
N THR A 139 17.90 -20.55 -7.49
CA THR A 139 17.46 -21.91 -7.80
C THR A 139 16.73 -21.99 -9.14
N ARG A 140 16.46 -20.86 -9.79
CA ARG A 140 15.74 -20.76 -11.05
C ARG A 140 16.50 -21.43 -12.20
N GLU A 141 15.85 -22.39 -12.86
CA GLU A 141 16.35 -22.99 -14.09
C GLU A 141 16.11 -22.03 -15.29
N PRO A 142 17.13 -21.78 -16.13
CA PRO A 142 16.96 -20.95 -17.31
C PRO A 142 15.86 -21.49 -18.25
N GLY A 143 14.99 -20.60 -18.73
CA GLY A 143 13.95 -20.95 -19.71
C GLY A 143 12.72 -21.65 -19.13
N ARG A 144 12.63 -21.81 -17.81
CA ARG A 144 11.44 -22.39 -17.15
C ARG A 144 10.67 -21.36 -16.34
N ALA A 145 9.35 -21.55 -16.26
CA ALA A 145 8.51 -20.82 -15.32
C ALA A 145 8.99 -21.10 -13.88
N PHE A 146 9.10 -20.05 -13.09
CA PHE A 146 9.58 -20.13 -11.73
C PHE A 146 8.65 -19.34 -10.79
N ILE A 147 8.17 -20.02 -9.78
CA ILE A 147 7.39 -19.41 -8.69
C ILE A 147 8.19 -19.64 -7.42
N PRO A 148 8.86 -18.60 -6.88
CA PRO A 148 9.64 -18.73 -5.66
C PRO A 148 8.77 -19.10 -4.47
N ALA A 149 9.32 -19.86 -3.54
CA ALA A 149 8.66 -20.12 -2.27
C ALA A 149 8.44 -18.77 -1.52
N PRO A 150 7.25 -18.55 -0.94
CA PRO A 150 6.99 -17.32 -0.23
C PRO A 150 7.79 -17.29 1.08
N ASN A 151 8.58 -16.22 1.27
CA ASN A 151 9.24 -15.96 2.54
C ASN A 151 8.23 -15.56 3.65
N GLU A 152 8.72 -15.39 4.87
CA GLU A 152 7.86 -15.06 6.03
C GLU A 152 7.06 -13.76 5.85
N HIS A 153 7.65 -12.74 5.22
CA HIS A 153 6.99 -11.45 5.00
C HIS A 153 5.87 -11.57 3.95
N LEU A 154 6.10 -12.32 2.87
CA LEU A 154 5.07 -12.58 1.87
C LEU A 154 3.94 -13.46 2.42
N GLN A 155 4.28 -14.44 3.28
CA GLN A 155 3.26 -15.22 4.01
C GLN A 155 2.45 -14.32 4.96
N GLY A 156 3.09 -13.37 5.64
CA GLY A 156 2.42 -12.37 6.48
C GLY A 156 1.42 -11.53 5.67
N LEU A 157 1.84 -11.04 4.50
CA LEU A 157 0.97 -10.27 3.61
C LEU A 157 -0.24 -11.10 3.12
N ARG A 158 -0.04 -12.38 2.78
CA ARG A 158 -1.14 -13.31 2.42
C ARG A 158 -2.14 -13.50 3.58
N LYS A 159 -1.64 -13.62 4.82
CA LYS A 159 -2.51 -13.74 6.00
C LYS A 159 -3.30 -12.44 6.23
N ALA A 160 -2.65 -11.28 6.13
CA ALA A 160 -3.30 -9.98 6.24
C ALA A 160 -4.41 -9.82 5.19
N ASN A 161 -4.14 -10.18 3.94
CA ASN A 161 -5.14 -10.15 2.87
C ASN A 161 -6.31 -11.10 3.14
N ARG A 162 -6.05 -12.32 3.59
CA ARG A 162 -7.10 -13.29 3.96
C ARG A 162 -7.99 -12.74 5.07
N ASP A 163 -7.42 -12.15 6.10
CA ASP A 163 -8.18 -11.61 7.22
C ASP A 163 -8.98 -10.38 6.80
N PHE A 164 -8.42 -9.55 5.91
CA PHE A 164 -9.13 -8.43 5.28
C PHE A 164 -10.36 -8.90 4.47
N VAL A 165 -10.18 -9.88 3.57
CA VAL A 165 -11.28 -10.48 2.82
C VAL A 165 -12.31 -11.10 3.76
N GLY A 166 -11.87 -11.78 4.82
CA GLY A 166 -12.75 -12.33 5.86
C GLY A 166 -13.57 -11.26 6.59
N CYS A 167 -13.01 -10.04 6.78
CA CYS A 167 -13.76 -8.92 7.36
C CYS A 167 -14.85 -8.41 6.41
N ILE A 168 -14.58 -8.38 5.11
CA ILE A 168 -15.58 -8.01 4.08
C ILE A 168 -16.69 -9.05 4.06
N GLN A 169 -16.33 -10.33 3.98
CA GLN A 169 -17.27 -11.45 3.92
C GLN A 169 -18.21 -11.52 5.14
N LYS A 170 -17.72 -11.16 6.33
CA LYS A 170 -18.56 -11.09 7.53
C LYS A 170 -19.61 -9.98 7.46
N ARG A 171 -19.34 -8.88 6.74
CA ARG A 171 -20.26 -7.75 6.60
C ARG A 171 -21.23 -7.92 5.44
N HIS A 172 -20.73 -8.52 4.37
CA HIS A 172 -21.46 -8.82 3.14
C HIS A 172 -21.23 -10.29 2.78
N PRO A 173 -21.97 -11.22 3.41
CA PRO A 173 -21.80 -12.64 3.14
C PRO A 173 -22.27 -12.96 1.71
N GLU A 174 -21.35 -13.44 0.90
CA GLU A 174 -21.65 -13.98 -0.43
C GLU A 174 -21.61 -15.51 -0.35
N GLN A 175 -22.61 -16.17 -0.92
CA GLN A 175 -22.69 -17.63 -0.94
C GLN A 175 -21.98 -18.24 -2.14
N GLU A 176 -21.83 -17.48 -3.20
CA GLU A 176 -21.16 -17.87 -4.43
C GLU A 176 -20.00 -16.90 -4.71
N ALA A 177 -18.87 -17.45 -5.16
CA ALA A 177 -17.73 -16.66 -5.60
C ALA A 177 -17.33 -17.09 -7.00
N THR A 178 -17.16 -16.13 -7.89
CA THR A 178 -16.55 -16.37 -9.19
C THR A 178 -15.05 -16.17 -9.06
N LEU A 179 -14.28 -17.20 -9.41
CA LEU A 179 -12.82 -17.11 -9.50
C LEU A 179 -12.45 -16.82 -10.94
N ASP A 180 -11.90 -15.65 -11.16
CA ASP A 180 -11.35 -15.28 -12.47
C ASP A 180 -9.83 -15.44 -12.44
N ASN A 181 -9.31 -16.21 -13.41
CA ASN A 181 -7.89 -16.45 -13.56
C ASN A 181 -7.40 -15.69 -14.79
N ASP A 182 -6.69 -14.62 -14.58
CA ASP A 182 -6.10 -13.84 -15.66
C ASP A 182 -4.58 -13.85 -15.61
N ALA A 183 -3.98 -13.97 -16.79
CA ALA A 183 -2.54 -13.90 -17.00
C ALA A 183 -2.18 -12.49 -17.48
N THR A 184 -1.80 -11.64 -16.55
CA THR A 184 -1.35 -10.29 -16.85
C THR A 184 0.13 -10.29 -17.24
N LEU A 185 0.48 -9.69 -18.38
CA LEU A 185 1.88 -9.48 -18.77
C LEU A 185 2.39 -8.17 -18.17
N VAL A 186 3.46 -8.26 -17.38
CA VAL A 186 4.16 -7.09 -16.83
C VAL A 186 5.46 -6.91 -17.60
N GLU A 187 5.46 -5.96 -18.54
CA GLU A 187 6.66 -5.65 -19.35
C GLU A 187 7.83 -5.23 -18.45
N THR A 188 9.03 -5.70 -18.80
CA THR A 188 10.22 -5.39 -18.05
C THR A 188 11.48 -5.50 -18.90
N GLN A 189 12.51 -4.72 -18.56
CA GLN A 189 13.84 -4.77 -19.18
C GLN A 189 14.85 -5.62 -18.39
N LYS A 190 14.41 -6.28 -17.32
CA LYS A 190 15.29 -7.12 -16.49
C LYS A 190 15.86 -8.28 -17.31
N LYS A 191 17.13 -8.62 -17.06
CA LYS A 191 17.83 -9.69 -17.79
C LYS A 191 17.18 -11.06 -17.61
N GLU A 192 16.65 -11.29 -16.43
CA GLU A 192 16.02 -12.54 -15.99
C GLU A 192 14.64 -12.78 -16.61
N ALA A 193 14.01 -11.73 -17.13
CA ALA A 193 12.70 -11.87 -17.75
C ALA A 193 12.81 -12.56 -19.11
N LEU A 194 11.88 -13.49 -19.39
CA LEU A 194 11.76 -14.18 -20.64
C LEU A 194 10.87 -13.42 -21.63
N PHE A 195 11.01 -13.73 -22.92
CA PHE A 195 10.07 -13.22 -23.92
C PHE A 195 8.69 -13.85 -23.71
N SER A 196 7.68 -13.00 -23.70
CA SER A 196 6.28 -13.41 -23.68
C SER A 196 5.86 -13.89 -25.07
N TYR A 197 4.66 -14.45 -25.17
CA TYR A 197 4.05 -14.82 -26.45
C TYR A 197 3.76 -13.60 -27.37
N GLU A 198 3.72 -12.39 -26.78
CA GLU A 198 3.56 -11.13 -27.52
C GLU A 198 4.88 -10.55 -28.04
N GLY A 199 6.01 -11.22 -27.81
CA GLY A 199 7.31 -10.87 -28.39
C GLY A 199 8.12 -9.81 -27.62
N TYR A 200 7.71 -9.43 -26.43
CA TYR A 200 8.50 -8.58 -25.54
C TYR A 200 8.81 -9.30 -24.22
N LYS A 201 9.83 -8.82 -23.49
CA LYS A 201 10.21 -9.38 -22.21
C LYS A 201 9.19 -9.00 -21.14
N ALA A 202 8.67 -10.01 -20.43
CA ALA A 202 7.69 -9.79 -19.38
C ALA A 202 7.79 -10.83 -18.27
N TYR A 203 7.30 -10.46 -17.09
CA TYR A 203 6.84 -11.39 -16.08
C TYR A 203 5.35 -11.67 -16.32
N GLN A 204 4.94 -12.88 -16.04
CA GLN A 204 3.56 -13.31 -16.15
C GLN A 204 3.08 -13.77 -14.78
N PRO A 205 2.67 -12.85 -13.88
CA PRO A 205 2.09 -13.22 -12.61
C PRO A 205 0.75 -13.93 -12.86
N PHE A 206 0.52 -14.97 -12.09
CA PHE A 206 -0.77 -15.64 -12.06
C PHE A 206 -1.65 -14.95 -11.03
N ASN A 207 -2.68 -14.26 -11.47
CA ASN A 207 -3.65 -13.57 -10.65
C ASN A 207 -4.94 -14.39 -10.54
N ILE A 208 -5.52 -14.44 -9.34
CA ILE A 208 -6.84 -15.00 -9.07
C ILE A 208 -7.66 -13.86 -8.44
N TRP A 209 -8.73 -13.50 -9.09
CA TRP A 209 -9.67 -12.46 -8.67
C TRP A 209 -10.97 -13.04 -8.15
#